data_379d17b91a8f4d32145095261a1e5512
#
_entry.id   379d17b91a8f4d32145095261a1e5512
#
_cell.length_a   1.000
_cell.length_b   1.000
_cell.length_c   1.000
_cell.angle_alpha   90.00
_cell.angle_beta   90.00
_cell.angle_gamma   90.00
#
_symmetry.space_group_name_H-M   'P 1'
#
loop_
_entity.id
_entity.type
_entity.pdbx_description
1 polymer ?
#
loop_
_entity_poly.entity_id
_entity_poly.type
_entity_poly.pdbx_seq_one_letter_code
_entity_poly.pdbx_strand_id
1 'polypeptide(L)'
;ANGGTARTLVTDNMSSIVSSSASGRRVSARFARFAAAAGFELELARPRSPQTKGKVESSNRFLSRLAVYEGDFRGEEGLVAAIARIEARCNTEPSASTGVPPAVLFMREKEELRKVGNMGLLESMVADVSVQAVPPTMLVRCRGREFSVPRRCIGRRVKVLAMPSGQVRVEMAGETVAVHD
;
A
#
# COMPACT_ATOMS: atom_id res chain seq x y z
N ALA A 1 -4.18 -2.16 -11.80
CA ALA A 1 -4.96 -1.74 -10.64
C ALA A 1 -6.37 -2.34 -10.72
N ASN A 2 -6.90 -2.85 -9.61
CA ASN A 2 -8.15 -3.62 -9.57
C ASN A 2 -9.42 -2.76 -9.80
N GLY A 3 -9.29 -1.43 -9.91
CA GLY A 3 -10.39 -0.51 -10.22
C GLY A 3 -11.22 -0.07 -9.00
N GLY A 4 -10.96 -0.60 -7.81
CA GLY A 4 -11.69 -0.26 -6.59
C GLY A 4 -11.17 -0.97 -5.36
N THR A 5 -11.88 -0.85 -4.25
CA THR A 5 -11.59 -1.52 -2.97
C THR A 5 -12.68 -2.50 -2.60
N ALA A 6 -12.31 -3.63 -2.01
CA ALA A 6 -13.26 -4.58 -1.43
C ALA A 6 -14.02 -3.93 -0.25
N ARG A 7 -15.21 -4.45 0.06
CA ARG A 7 -16.00 -3.97 1.19
C ARG A 7 -15.30 -4.20 2.52
N THR A 8 -14.69 -5.35 2.68
CA THR A 8 -14.05 -5.77 3.94
C THR A 8 -12.64 -6.24 3.66
N LEU A 9 -11.69 -5.75 4.44
CA LEU A 9 -10.30 -6.23 4.46
C LEU A 9 -10.08 -7.02 5.73
N VAL A 10 -9.83 -8.32 5.57
CA VAL A 10 -9.41 -9.20 6.69
C VAL A 10 -7.90 -9.12 6.81
N THR A 11 -7.40 -8.76 7.99
CA THR A 11 -5.96 -8.64 8.24
C THR A 11 -5.55 -9.42 9.48
N ASP A 12 -4.30 -9.81 9.53
CA ASP A 12 -3.72 -10.38 10.75
C ASP A 12 -3.40 -9.29 11.80
N ASN A 13 -3.00 -9.73 12.98
CA ASN A 13 -2.75 -8.85 14.12
C ASN A 13 -1.34 -8.23 14.08
N MET A 14 -0.91 -7.71 12.92
CA MET A 14 0.39 -7.04 12.81
C MET A 14 0.45 -5.79 13.68
N SER A 15 1.58 -5.53 14.31
CA SER A 15 1.81 -4.38 15.19
C SER A 15 1.64 -3.02 14.50
N SER A 16 1.80 -2.96 13.18
CA SER A 16 1.54 -1.77 12.37
C SER A 16 0.04 -1.43 12.25
N ILE A 17 -0.83 -2.42 12.42
CA ILE A 17 -2.28 -2.29 12.26
C ILE A 17 -2.97 -2.32 13.63
N VAL A 18 -2.49 -3.15 14.55
CA VAL A 18 -3.11 -3.42 15.85
C VAL A 18 -2.23 -2.89 16.97
N SER A 19 -2.79 -2.07 17.83
CA SER A 19 -2.21 -1.71 19.12
C SER A 19 -2.78 -2.61 20.21
N SER A 20 -1.90 -3.15 21.06
CA SER A 20 -2.28 -3.91 22.23
C SER A 20 -2.32 -3.00 23.45
N SER A 21 -3.39 -3.02 24.21
CA SER A 21 -3.56 -2.30 25.47
C SER A 21 -4.10 -3.23 26.55
N ALA A 22 -4.12 -2.78 27.79
CA ALA A 22 -4.73 -3.55 28.91
C ALA A 22 -6.21 -3.88 28.67
N SER A 23 -6.91 -3.08 27.85
CA SER A 23 -8.30 -3.29 27.44
C SER A 23 -8.47 -4.21 26.20
N GLY A 24 -7.40 -4.84 25.73
CA GLY A 24 -7.42 -5.74 24.58
C GLY A 24 -6.76 -5.16 23.31
N ARG A 25 -7.02 -5.80 22.20
CA ARG A 25 -6.49 -5.44 20.88
C ARG A 25 -7.44 -4.48 20.17
N ARG A 26 -6.89 -3.40 19.67
CA ARG A 26 -7.65 -2.41 18.88
C ARG A 26 -6.89 -2.05 17.61
N VAL A 27 -7.61 -1.78 16.55
CA VAL A 27 -7.02 -1.19 15.33
C VAL A 27 -6.41 0.15 15.68
N SER A 28 -5.19 0.41 15.22
CA SER A 28 -4.52 1.70 15.44
C SER A 28 -5.37 2.82 14.83
N ALA A 29 -5.46 3.96 15.51
CA ALA A 29 -6.27 5.10 15.06
C ALA A 29 -5.83 5.63 13.68
N ARG A 30 -4.53 5.50 13.36
CA ARG A 30 -3.99 5.86 12.03
C ARG A 30 -4.56 4.96 10.96
N PHE A 31 -4.55 3.64 11.18
CA PHE A 31 -5.03 2.69 10.19
C PHE A 31 -6.55 2.70 10.05
N ALA A 32 -7.28 2.91 11.16
CA ALA A 32 -8.73 3.07 11.12
C ALA A 32 -9.16 4.28 10.28
N ARG A 33 -8.46 5.42 10.41
CA ARG A 33 -8.70 6.60 9.56
C ARG A 33 -8.39 6.33 8.08
N PHE A 34 -7.31 5.60 7.80
CA PHE A 34 -6.97 5.20 6.44
C PHE A 34 -8.05 4.29 5.84
N ALA A 35 -8.51 3.28 6.57
CA ALA A 35 -9.56 2.37 6.13
C ALA A 35 -10.87 3.11 5.82
N ALA A 36 -11.27 4.03 6.70
CA ALA A 36 -12.45 4.88 6.50
C ALA A 36 -12.31 5.77 5.26
N ALA A 37 -11.15 6.39 5.05
CA ALA A 37 -10.89 7.23 3.87
C ALA A 37 -10.82 6.40 2.58
N ALA A 38 -10.33 5.17 2.64
CA ALA A 38 -10.27 4.24 1.51
C ALA A 38 -11.61 3.56 1.21
N GLY A 39 -12.57 3.63 2.15
CA GLY A 39 -13.93 3.10 1.97
C GLY A 39 -14.08 1.61 2.25
N PHE A 40 -13.20 0.99 3.05
CA PHE A 40 -13.33 -0.41 3.45
C PHE A 40 -13.45 -0.58 4.96
N GLU A 41 -14.09 -1.66 5.37
CA GLU A 41 -14.22 -2.09 6.75
C GLU A 41 -13.06 -3.03 7.12
N LEU A 42 -12.59 -2.93 8.37
CA LEU A 42 -11.50 -3.79 8.86
C LEU A 42 -12.07 -4.92 9.72
N GLU A 43 -11.67 -6.13 9.38
CA GLU A 43 -11.90 -7.30 10.20
C GLU A 43 -10.57 -7.90 10.64
N LEU A 44 -10.37 -8.03 11.94
CA LEU A 44 -9.18 -8.66 12.49
C LEU A 44 -9.36 -10.18 12.49
N ALA A 45 -8.41 -10.89 11.88
CA ALA A 45 -8.40 -12.34 11.92
C ALA A 45 -8.36 -12.84 13.37
N ARG A 46 -9.15 -13.87 13.67
CA ARG A 46 -9.14 -14.51 14.99
C ARG A 46 -7.73 -15.04 15.29
N PRO A 47 -7.21 -14.81 16.51
CA PRO A 47 -5.94 -15.39 16.90
C PRO A 47 -5.94 -16.91 16.73
N ARG A 48 -4.84 -17.45 16.21
CA ARG A 48 -4.67 -18.90 15.98
C ARG A 48 -5.70 -19.56 15.05
N SER A 49 -6.25 -18.82 14.09
CA SER A 49 -7.13 -19.37 13.05
C SER A 49 -6.35 -19.53 11.73
N PRO A 50 -5.67 -20.67 11.50
CA PRO A 50 -4.90 -20.88 10.27
C PRO A 50 -5.78 -20.89 9.01
N GLN A 51 -7.06 -21.22 9.15
CA GLN A 51 -8.00 -21.28 8.03
C GLN A 51 -8.22 -19.94 7.32
N THR A 52 -8.08 -18.80 8.01
CA THR A 52 -8.23 -17.48 7.44
C THR A 52 -7.05 -17.12 6.51
N LYS A 53 -5.90 -17.74 6.69
CA LYS A 53 -4.68 -17.51 5.89
C LYS A 53 -4.48 -18.54 4.77
N GLY A 54 -5.27 -19.60 4.70
CA GLY A 54 -5.07 -20.71 3.77
C GLY A 54 -4.98 -20.27 2.31
N LYS A 55 -5.75 -19.26 1.89
CA LYS A 55 -5.69 -18.71 0.53
C LYS A 55 -4.39 -17.94 0.27
N VAL A 56 -3.92 -17.14 1.23
CA VAL A 56 -2.66 -16.40 1.13
C VAL A 56 -1.47 -17.36 1.15
N GLU A 57 -1.49 -18.37 2.01
CA GLU A 57 -0.46 -19.41 2.06
C GLU A 57 -0.42 -20.24 0.78
N SER A 58 -1.59 -20.55 0.20
CA SER A 58 -1.68 -21.23 -1.10
C SER A 58 -1.09 -20.37 -2.21
N SER A 59 -1.35 -19.04 -2.23
CA SER A 59 -0.77 -18.12 -3.19
C SER A 59 0.75 -18.00 -3.02
N ASN A 60 1.24 -17.91 -1.77
CA ASN A 60 2.68 -17.89 -1.50
C ASN A 60 3.37 -19.18 -1.92
N ARG A 61 2.72 -20.34 -1.71
CA ARG A 61 3.23 -21.63 -2.20
C ARG A 61 3.29 -21.69 -3.72
N PHE A 62 2.40 -20.98 -4.40
CA PHE A 62 2.45 -20.87 -5.85
C PHE A 62 3.66 -20.04 -6.32
N LEU A 63 3.98 -18.95 -5.62
CA LEU A 63 5.20 -18.17 -5.86
C LEU A 63 6.48 -18.98 -5.61
N SER A 64 6.46 -19.93 -4.67
CA SER A 64 7.59 -20.85 -4.44
C SER A 64 7.93 -21.72 -5.66
N ARG A 65 7.01 -21.83 -6.62
CA ARG A 65 7.28 -22.49 -7.91
C ARG A 65 8.25 -21.72 -8.80
N LEU A 66 8.59 -20.47 -8.45
CA LEU A 66 9.70 -19.74 -9.09
C LEU A 66 10.99 -20.55 -9.06
N ALA A 67 11.24 -21.31 -8.00
CA ALA A 67 12.39 -22.20 -7.89
C ALA A 67 12.45 -23.27 -9.00
N VAL A 68 11.31 -23.69 -9.55
CA VAL A 68 11.25 -24.64 -10.67
C VAL A 68 11.71 -24.00 -11.98
N TYR A 69 11.62 -22.68 -12.09
CA TYR A 69 12.09 -21.91 -13.23
C TYR A 69 13.51 -21.36 -13.04
N GLU A 70 14.17 -21.71 -11.91
CA GLU A 70 15.56 -21.38 -11.67
C GLU A 70 16.43 -22.03 -12.76
N GLY A 71 17.03 -21.18 -13.61
CA GLY A 71 17.75 -21.62 -14.81
C GLY A 71 17.03 -21.29 -16.14
N ASP A 72 15.72 -21.06 -16.12
CA ASP A 72 14.95 -20.69 -17.31
C ASP A 72 15.01 -19.18 -17.60
N PHE A 73 15.59 -18.39 -16.69
CA PHE A 73 15.70 -16.95 -16.88
C PHE A 73 17.11 -16.46 -16.51
N ARG A 74 17.55 -15.41 -17.17
CA ARG A 74 18.80 -14.72 -16.87
C ARG A 74 18.53 -13.23 -16.65
N GLY A 75 19.14 -12.67 -15.61
CA GLY A 75 19.02 -11.26 -15.27
C GLY A 75 17.62 -10.85 -14.78
N GLU A 76 17.46 -9.57 -14.56
CA GLU A 76 16.24 -8.97 -14.01
C GLU A 76 15.04 -9.10 -14.97
N GLU A 77 15.25 -8.83 -16.27
CA GLU A 77 14.17 -8.92 -17.27
C GLU A 77 13.62 -10.34 -17.40
N GLY A 78 14.50 -11.35 -17.38
CA GLY A 78 14.11 -12.74 -17.41
C GLY A 78 13.31 -13.15 -16.17
N LEU A 79 13.70 -12.66 -14.99
CA LEU A 79 12.99 -12.88 -13.74
C LEU A 79 11.59 -12.25 -13.78
N VAL A 80 11.47 -11.01 -14.24
CA VAL A 80 10.18 -10.32 -14.39
C VAL A 80 9.26 -11.09 -15.34
N ALA A 81 9.78 -11.57 -16.47
CA ALA A 81 9.02 -12.38 -17.41
C ALA A 81 8.57 -13.73 -16.82
N ALA A 82 9.40 -14.38 -16.00
CA ALA A 82 9.05 -15.61 -15.30
C ALA A 82 7.92 -15.37 -14.29
N ILE A 83 8.01 -14.29 -13.50
CA ILE A 83 6.97 -13.88 -12.56
C ILE A 83 5.64 -13.63 -13.29
N ALA A 84 5.68 -12.89 -14.39
CA ALA A 84 4.47 -12.58 -15.18
C ALA A 84 3.81 -13.86 -15.75
N ARG A 85 4.59 -14.85 -16.20
CA ARG A 85 4.07 -16.15 -16.64
C ARG A 85 3.38 -16.91 -15.50
N ILE A 86 3.99 -16.93 -14.30
CA ILE A 86 3.40 -17.57 -13.12
C ILE A 86 2.11 -16.87 -12.72
N GLU A 87 2.10 -15.56 -12.70
CA GLU A 87 0.90 -14.76 -12.38
C GLU A 87 -0.23 -15.04 -13.39
N ALA A 88 0.08 -15.05 -14.68
CA ALA A 88 -0.88 -15.37 -15.70
C ALA A 88 -1.51 -16.77 -15.49
N ARG A 89 -0.69 -17.78 -15.21
CA ARG A 89 -1.17 -19.14 -14.91
C ARG A 89 -2.05 -19.17 -13.67
N CYS A 90 -1.62 -18.50 -12.57
CA CYS A 90 -2.42 -18.39 -11.35
C CYS A 90 -3.82 -17.86 -11.61
N ASN A 91 -3.95 -16.90 -12.51
CA ASN A 91 -5.20 -16.20 -12.79
C ASN A 91 -6.08 -16.93 -13.82
N THR A 92 -5.51 -17.76 -14.70
CA THR A 92 -6.22 -18.41 -15.80
C THR A 92 -6.51 -19.89 -15.55
N GLU A 93 -5.73 -20.57 -14.72
CA GLU A 93 -5.99 -21.98 -14.39
C GLU A 93 -7.12 -22.11 -13.33
N PRO A 94 -8.02 -23.10 -13.48
CA PRO A 94 -9.05 -23.35 -12.46
C PRO A 94 -8.45 -23.60 -11.08
N SER A 95 -8.94 -22.89 -10.09
CA SER A 95 -8.54 -23.10 -8.69
C SER A 95 -9.10 -24.42 -8.18
N ALA A 96 -8.29 -25.25 -7.50
CA ALA A 96 -8.73 -26.51 -6.92
C ALA A 96 -9.89 -26.36 -5.92
N SER A 97 -10.03 -25.17 -5.28
CA SER A 97 -11.08 -24.91 -4.29
C SER A 97 -12.41 -24.48 -4.90
N THR A 98 -12.39 -23.87 -6.10
CA THR A 98 -13.59 -23.29 -6.73
C THR A 98 -13.95 -23.92 -8.06
N GLY A 99 -13.01 -24.65 -8.68
CA GLY A 99 -13.16 -25.17 -10.03
C GLY A 99 -13.20 -24.10 -11.12
N VAL A 100 -13.03 -22.84 -10.78
CA VAL A 100 -13.15 -21.69 -11.69
C VAL A 100 -11.85 -20.87 -11.65
N PRO A 101 -11.37 -20.36 -12.80
CA PRO A 101 -10.22 -19.46 -12.83
C PRO A 101 -10.46 -18.19 -12.00
N PRO A 102 -9.46 -17.74 -11.19
CA PRO A 102 -9.58 -16.51 -10.40
C PRO A 102 -9.95 -15.27 -11.23
N ALA A 103 -9.43 -15.16 -12.46
CA ALA A 103 -9.76 -14.05 -13.34
C ALA A 103 -11.26 -13.97 -13.67
N VAL A 104 -11.92 -15.12 -13.85
CA VAL A 104 -13.37 -15.17 -14.14
C VAL A 104 -14.17 -14.76 -12.90
N LEU A 105 -13.75 -15.19 -11.71
CA LEU A 105 -14.39 -14.79 -10.45
C LEU A 105 -14.20 -13.29 -10.21
N PHE A 106 -13.00 -12.77 -10.49
CA PHE A 106 -12.69 -11.36 -10.32
C PHE A 106 -13.53 -10.46 -11.26
N MET A 107 -13.86 -10.89 -12.46
CA MET A 107 -14.73 -10.11 -13.35
C MET A 107 -16.11 -9.87 -12.75
N ARG A 108 -16.65 -10.84 -12.01
CA ARG A 108 -17.92 -10.69 -11.27
C ARG A 108 -17.74 -9.81 -10.02
N GLU A 109 -16.67 -10.05 -9.25
CA GLU A 109 -16.37 -9.27 -8.05
C GLU A 109 -16.09 -7.80 -8.36
N LYS A 110 -15.52 -7.51 -9.54
CA LYS A 110 -15.16 -6.15 -9.95
C LYS A 110 -16.36 -5.20 -9.99
N GLU A 111 -17.56 -5.70 -10.26
CA GLU A 111 -18.79 -4.91 -10.26
C GLU A 111 -19.21 -4.49 -8.85
N GLU A 112 -18.81 -5.27 -7.83
CA GLU A 112 -19.10 -5.02 -6.42
C GLU A 112 -18.03 -4.15 -5.73
N LEU A 113 -16.93 -3.85 -6.41
CA LEU A 113 -15.86 -3.03 -5.84
C LEU A 113 -16.33 -1.59 -5.63
N ARG A 114 -16.05 -1.08 -4.45
CA ARG A 114 -16.32 0.33 -4.13
C ARG A 114 -15.25 1.22 -4.77
N LYS A 115 -15.67 2.38 -5.26
CA LYS A 115 -14.71 3.38 -5.73
C LYS A 115 -13.80 3.81 -4.58
N VAL A 116 -12.51 3.80 -4.83
CA VAL A 116 -11.53 4.37 -3.90
C VAL A 116 -11.80 5.88 -3.79
N GLY A 117 -11.78 6.39 -2.58
CA GLY A 117 -11.97 7.81 -2.31
C GLY A 117 -10.85 8.69 -2.90
N ASN A 118 -10.57 9.82 -2.27
CA ASN A 118 -9.54 10.74 -2.73
C ASN A 118 -8.13 10.12 -2.60
N MET A 119 -7.54 9.69 -3.72
CA MET A 119 -6.21 9.07 -3.77
C MET A 119 -5.12 9.97 -3.17
N GLY A 120 -5.17 11.28 -3.44
CA GLY A 120 -4.20 12.21 -2.89
C GLY A 120 -4.25 12.31 -1.35
N LEU A 121 -5.44 12.16 -0.77
CA LEU A 121 -5.62 12.06 0.69
C LEU A 121 -5.01 10.76 1.21
N LEU A 122 -5.30 9.63 0.56
CA LEU A 122 -4.75 8.32 0.97
C LEU A 122 -3.22 8.30 0.90
N GLU A 123 -2.65 8.81 -0.18
CA GLU A 123 -1.20 8.94 -0.32
C GLU A 123 -0.59 9.81 0.77
N SER A 124 -1.23 10.93 1.12
CA SER A 124 -0.75 11.80 2.21
C SER A 124 -0.80 11.12 3.59
N MET A 125 -1.75 10.21 3.81
CA MET A 125 -1.85 9.43 5.05
C MET A 125 -0.73 8.40 5.24
N VAL A 126 -0.14 7.91 4.14
CA VAL A 126 0.96 6.93 4.15
C VAL A 126 2.32 7.56 3.86
N ALA A 127 2.36 8.85 3.52
CA ALA A 127 3.60 9.58 3.31
C ALA A 127 4.48 9.61 4.56
N ASP A 128 5.79 9.58 4.34
CA ASP A 128 6.76 9.91 5.41
C ASP A 128 6.75 11.42 5.63
N VAL A 129 6.48 11.84 6.85
CA VAL A 129 6.35 13.25 7.20
C VAL A 129 7.49 13.71 8.09
N SER A 130 8.18 14.75 7.69
CA SER A 130 9.13 15.49 8.53
C SER A 130 8.73 16.95 8.66
N VAL A 131 9.10 17.56 9.79
CA VAL A 131 8.84 18.99 10.03
C VAL A 131 10.18 19.69 10.16
N GLN A 132 10.43 20.69 9.32
CA GLN A 132 11.70 21.39 9.24
C GLN A 132 11.49 22.90 9.25
N ALA A 133 12.46 23.65 9.80
CA ALA A 133 12.54 25.09 9.59
C ALA A 133 13.24 25.36 8.24
N VAL A 134 12.69 26.29 7.47
CA VAL A 134 13.27 26.63 6.18
C VAL A 134 14.44 27.59 6.36
N PRO A 135 15.66 27.21 5.96
CA PRO A 135 16.84 28.07 6.06
C PRO A 135 16.81 29.20 5.00
N PRO A 136 17.70 30.20 5.11
CA PRO A 136 17.84 31.23 4.08
C PRO A 136 18.15 30.73 2.68
N THR A 137 18.71 29.52 2.56
CA THR A 137 18.97 28.84 1.28
C THR A 137 17.70 28.40 0.56
N MET A 138 16.54 28.48 1.21
CA MET A 138 15.24 28.01 0.68
C MET A 138 15.20 26.53 0.29
N LEU A 139 16.02 25.71 0.95
CA LEU A 139 16.10 24.27 0.68
C LEU A 139 15.63 23.47 1.89
N VAL A 140 14.79 22.49 1.65
CA VAL A 140 14.37 21.49 2.65
C VAL A 140 14.91 20.12 2.26
N ARG A 141 15.20 19.27 3.24
CA ARG A 141 15.77 17.94 2.99
C ARG A 141 14.72 16.84 3.07
N CYS A 142 14.74 15.93 2.10
CA CYS A 142 13.93 14.75 2.10
C CYS A 142 14.71 13.58 1.47
N ARG A 143 14.81 12.46 2.19
CA ARG A 143 15.49 11.24 1.73
C ARG A 143 16.88 11.49 1.13
N GLY A 144 17.67 12.36 1.78
CA GLY A 144 19.04 12.68 1.35
C GLY A 144 19.15 13.65 0.17
N ARG A 145 18.04 14.17 -0.34
CA ARG A 145 17.98 15.18 -1.40
C ARG A 145 17.49 16.53 -0.86
N GLU A 146 17.79 17.61 -1.57
CA GLU A 146 17.35 18.96 -1.25
C GLU A 146 16.33 19.43 -2.27
N PHE A 147 15.27 20.08 -1.77
CA PHE A 147 14.14 20.57 -2.55
C PHE A 147 13.88 22.03 -2.26
N SER A 148 13.70 22.82 -3.31
CA SER A 148 13.47 24.26 -3.18
C SER A 148 12.06 24.56 -2.68
N VAL A 149 11.94 25.65 -1.92
CA VAL A 149 10.65 26.17 -1.46
C VAL A 149 10.58 27.69 -1.70
N PRO A 150 9.38 28.27 -1.82
CA PRO A 150 9.22 29.70 -2.03
C PRO A 150 9.85 30.54 -0.91
N ARG A 151 10.36 31.72 -1.26
CA ARG A 151 11.02 32.67 -0.33
C ARG A 151 10.17 32.99 0.91
N ARG A 152 8.85 33.04 0.77
CA ARG A 152 7.92 33.28 1.88
C ARG A 152 7.98 32.24 3.00
N CYS A 153 8.60 31.09 2.74
CA CYS A 153 8.75 30.01 3.72
C CYS A 153 9.99 30.18 4.61
N ILE A 154 10.93 31.10 4.30
CA ILE A 154 12.16 31.31 5.07
C ILE A 154 11.82 31.60 6.55
N GLY A 155 12.50 30.92 7.46
CA GLY A 155 12.30 31.05 8.91
C GLY A 155 11.00 30.42 9.43
N ARG A 156 10.16 29.87 8.55
CA ARG A 156 8.92 29.17 8.94
C ARG A 156 9.14 27.67 9.02
N ARG A 157 8.28 27.01 9.80
CA ARG A 157 8.24 25.54 9.85
C ARG A 157 7.32 25.01 8.75
N VAL A 158 7.81 24.07 7.98
CA VAL A 158 7.06 23.40 6.93
C VAL A 158 6.99 21.89 7.20
N LYS A 159 5.95 21.26 6.73
CA LYS A 159 5.86 19.80 6.65
C LYS A 159 6.36 19.36 5.28
N VAL A 160 7.27 18.43 5.26
CA VAL A 160 7.78 17.79 4.05
C VAL A 160 7.23 16.37 4.02
N LEU A 161 6.44 16.06 2.99
CA LEU A 161 5.78 14.78 2.80
C LEU A 161 6.45 14.05 1.62
N ALA A 162 7.11 12.93 1.92
CA ALA A 162 7.60 12.03 0.89
C ALA A 162 6.52 11.02 0.53
N MET A 163 5.91 11.20 -0.62
CA MET A 163 4.82 10.36 -1.10
C MET A 163 5.32 8.99 -1.58
N PRO A 164 4.52 7.93 -1.51
CA PRO A 164 4.86 6.62 -2.07
C PRO A 164 5.13 6.66 -3.58
N SER A 165 4.49 7.58 -4.29
CA SER A 165 4.73 7.85 -5.72
C SER A 165 6.13 8.37 -6.06
N GLY A 166 6.92 8.74 -5.04
CA GLY A 166 8.21 9.42 -5.22
C GLY A 166 8.12 10.95 -5.14
N GLN A 167 6.94 11.50 -5.31
CA GLN A 167 6.70 12.94 -5.23
C GLN A 167 6.99 13.46 -3.81
N VAL A 168 7.59 14.65 -3.73
CA VAL A 168 7.80 15.37 -2.47
C VAL A 168 6.91 16.61 -2.45
N ARG A 169 6.00 16.66 -1.46
CA ARG A 169 5.11 17.79 -1.23
C ARG A 169 5.56 18.55 0.00
N VAL A 170 5.59 19.88 -0.09
CA VAL A 170 5.89 20.75 1.06
C VAL A 170 4.66 21.57 1.41
N GLU A 171 4.27 21.52 2.69
CA GLU A 171 3.10 22.23 3.21
C GLU A 171 3.51 23.23 4.30
N MET A 172 2.89 24.39 4.29
CA MET A 172 3.02 25.43 5.32
C MET A 172 1.63 25.86 5.76
N ALA A 173 1.34 25.81 7.05
CA ALA A 173 0.04 26.19 7.62
C ALA A 173 -1.16 25.47 6.98
N GLY A 174 -0.97 24.22 6.49
CA GLY A 174 -2.02 23.43 5.85
C GLY A 174 -2.14 23.63 4.34
N GLU A 175 -1.40 24.56 3.76
CA GLU A 175 -1.39 24.82 2.31
C GLU A 175 -0.15 24.21 1.65
N THR A 176 -0.32 23.61 0.48
CA THR A 176 0.79 23.14 -0.35
C THR A 176 1.54 24.34 -0.95
N VAL A 177 2.82 24.47 -0.63
CA VAL A 177 3.68 25.58 -1.10
C VAL A 177 4.67 25.16 -2.18
N ALA A 178 4.99 23.87 -2.27
CA ALA A 178 5.83 23.30 -3.34
C ALA A 178 5.50 21.83 -3.56
N VAL A 179 5.69 21.37 -4.80
CA VAL A 179 5.59 19.96 -5.21
C VAL A 179 6.76 19.67 -6.15
N HIS A 180 7.43 18.53 -5.94
CA HIS A 180 8.56 18.05 -6.73
C HIS A 180 8.36 16.59 -7.08
N ASP A 181 8.75 16.18 -8.26
CA ASP A 181 8.73 14.81 -8.77
C ASP A 181 10.11 14.15 -8.67
#